data_13d48470b00d1c74af5a8fbf39bc5212
#
_entry.id   13d48470b00d1c74af5a8fbf39bc5212
#
_cell.length_a   1.000
_cell.length_b   1.000
_cell.length_c   1.000
_cell.angle_alpha   90.00
_cell.angle_beta   90.00
_cell.angle_gamma   90.00
#
_symmetry.space_group_name_H-M   'P 1'
#
loop_
_entity.id
_entity.type
_entity.pdbx_description
1 polymer ?
#
loop_
_entity_poly.entity_id
_entity_poly.type
_entity_poly.pdbx_seq_one_letter_code
_entity_poly.pdbx_strand_id
1 'polypeptide(L)'
;AGDAATGKQLDDATAQVAVLQKQIAAQRSTLRTSADGIDKEARALAVQVEQMDDRLRRCHIVNPTRGTVMTRYVRANEMTAPGQPLYRIADLSQMTLRVYITGDQLSQVRLGQRVNVFTDSGDPHKPMHRDEGVIFWISDRAEFTPKTIRTRDERADLVYAVKVRVQNPEGRYKMGMYGEITFQ
;
A
#
# COMPACT_ATOMS: atom_id res chain seq x y z
N ALA A 1 83.50 42.52 8.10
CA ALA A 1 83.53 42.14 6.70
C ALA A 1 82.35 41.29 6.42
N GLY A 2 81.31 41.92 5.87
CA GLY A 2 80.07 41.23 5.40
C GLY A 2 80.39 40.52 4.11
N ASP A 3 80.17 39.24 4.08
CA ASP A 3 80.25 38.41 2.90
C ASP A 3 79.07 38.76 2.01
N ALA A 4 79.29 39.64 1.01
CA ALA A 4 78.29 40.01 0.03
C ALA A 4 78.18 38.83 -0.90
N ALA A 5 77.02 38.12 -0.77
CA ALA A 5 76.65 37.10 -1.71
C ALA A 5 76.71 37.67 -3.13
N THR A 6 77.36 36.98 -4.05
CA THR A 6 77.48 37.42 -5.44
C THR A 6 76.06 37.40 -6.09
N GLY A 7 75.76 38.37 -6.96
CA GLY A 7 74.41 38.42 -7.62
C GLY A 7 73.95 37.09 -8.21
N LYS A 8 74.94 36.27 -8.66
CA LYS A 8 74.66 34.92 -9.19
C LYS A 8 74.18 33.97 -8.08
N GLN A 9 74.68 34.05 -6.84
CA GLN A 9 74.13 33.22 -5.75
C GLN A 9 72.75 33.61 -5.32
N LEU A 10 72.39 34.89 -5.41
CA LEU A 10 71.01 35.37 -5.17
C LEU A 10 70.03 34.87 -6.24
N ASP A 11 70.44 34.96 -7.53
CA ASP A 11 69.64 34.45 -8.64
C ASP A 11 69.45 32.93 -8.57
N ASP A 12 70.48 32.17 -8.24
CA ASP A 12 70.37 30.72 -8.05
C ASP A 12 69.46 30.36 -6.89
N ALA A 13 69.55 31.09 -5.76
CA ALA A 13 68.67 30.87 -4.62
C ALA A 13 67.18 31.22 -4.92
N THR A 14 66.93 32.30 -5.66
CA THR A 14 65.59 32.68 -6.08
C THR A 14 65.01 31.69 -7.08
N ALA A 15 65.79 31.16 -8.02
CA ALA A 15 65.40 30.10 -8.91
C ALA A 15 65.02 28.80 -8.15
N GLN A 16 65.85 28.40 -7.14
CA GLN A 16 65.54 27.24 -6.31
C GLN A 16 64.24 27.41 -5.53
N VAL A 17 63.98 28.57 -4.94
CA VAL A 17 62.75 28.87 -4.24
C VAL A 17 61.54 28.76 -5.17
N ALA A 18 61.63 29.30 -6.42
CA ALA A 18 60.59 29.20 -7.41
C ALA A 18 60.28 27.74 -7.81
N VAL A 19 61.32 26.90 -7.97
CA VAL A 19 61.14 25.46 -8.26
C VAL A 19 60.46 24.75 -7.08
N LEU A 20 60.91 24.99 -5.86
CA LEU A 20 60.29 24.40 -4.68
C LEU A 20 58.83 24.82 -4.48
N GLN A 21 58.50 26.09 -4.74
CA GLN A 21 57.14 26.58 -4.71
C GLN A 21 56.26 25.86 -5.73
N LYS A 22 56.75 25.65 -6.98
CA LYS A 22 56.01 24.88 -8.01
C LYS A 22 55.84 23.42 -7.59
N GLN A 23 56.85 22.79 -6.98
CA GLN A 23 56.73 21.41 -6.48
C GLN A 23 55.72 21.30 -5.36
N ILE A 24 55.68 22.23 -4.44
CA ILE A 24 54.69 22.26 -3.34
C ILE A 24 53.28 22.45 -3.94
N ALA A 25 53.10 23.34 -4.92
CA ALA A 25 51.82 23.54 -5.57
C ALA A 25 51.36 22.29 -6.32
N ALA A 26 52.24 21.59 -7.02
CA ALA A 26 51.95 20.34 -7.69
C ALA A 26 51.52 19.23 -6.71
N GLN A 27 52.28 19.06 -5.61
CA GLN A 27 51.96 18.08 -4.58
C GLN A 27 50.61 18.40 -3.91
N ARG A 28 50.34 19.67 -3.60
CA ARG A 28 49.03 20.10 -3.04
C ARG A 28 47.90 19.80 -4.00
N SER A 29 48.08 20.01 -5.30
CA SER A 29 47.07 19.66 -6.32
C SER A 29 46.82 18.16 -6.35
N THR A 30 47.88 17.34 -6.34
CA THR A 30 47.74 15.87 -6.33
C THR A 30 47.01 15.40 -5.07
N LEU A 31 47.37 15.92 -3.89
CA LEU A 31 46.70 15.57 -2.64
C LEU A 31 45.23 15.96 -2.65
N ARG A 32 44.89 17.15 -3.18
CA ARG A 32 43.47 17.57 -3.31
C ARG A 32 42.69 16.62 -4.24
N THR A 33 43.27 16.29 -5.40
CA THR A 33 42.62 15.36 -6.33
C THR A 33 42.43 13.98 -5.70
N SER A 34 43.40 13.49 -4.98
CA SER A 34 43.31 12.21 -4.24
C SER A 34 42.25 12.26 -3.15
N ALA A 35 42.21 13.35 -2.37
CA ALA A 35 41.20 13.54 -1.32
C ALA A 35 39.79 13.60 -1.91
N ASP A 36 39.58 14.35 -3.01
CA ASP A 36 38.34 14.42 -3.74
C ASP A 36 37.90 13.06 -4.31
N GLY A 37 38.89 12.27 -4.77
CA GLY A 37 38.65 10.89 -5.22
C GLY A 37 38.13 10.00 -4.10
N ILE A 38 38.79 10.01 -2.94
CA ILE A 38 38.39 9.25 -1.77
C ILE A 38 37.00 9.68 -1.25
N ASP A 39 36.74 11.00 -1.22
CA ASP A 39 35.43 11.50 -0.81
C ASP A 39 34.28 11.04 -1.74
N LYS A 40 34.53 11.05 -3.05
CA LYS A 40 33.57 10.50 -4.04
C LYS A 40 33.32 9.00 -3.85
N GLU A 41 34.40 8.25 -3.61
CA GLU A 41 34.30 6.81 -3.36
C GLU A 41 33.54 6.52 -2.04
N ALA A 42 33.83 7.27 -1.00
CA ALA A 42 33.12 7.15 0.28
C ALA A 42 31.60 7.44 0.13
N ARG A 43 31.26 8.47 -0.63
CA ARG A 43 29.84 8.77 -0.96
C ARG A 43 29.17 7.66 -1.76
N ALA A 44 29.87 7.09 -2.74
CA ALA A 44 29.36 5.97 -3.53
C ALA A 44 29.09 4.74 -2.65
N LEU A 45 30.02 4.41 -1.74
CA LEU A 45 29.84 3.34 -0.77
C LEU A 45 28.69 3.62 0.21
N ALA A 46 28.53 4.85 0.66
CA ALA A 46 27.41 5.23 1.53
C ALA A 46 26.05 4.98 0.85
N VAL A 47 25.93 5.32 -0.43
CA VAL A 47 24.71 5.02 -1.23
C VAL A 47 24.49 3.51 -1.36
N GLN A 48 25.55 2.72 -1.54
CA GLN A 48 25.40 1.25 -1.58
C GLN A 48 24.91 0.69 -0.24
N VAL A 49 25.43 1.19 0.87
CA VAL A 49 24.96 0.80 2.21
C VAL A 49 23.47 1.14 2.38
N GLU A 50 23.06 2.34 2.01
CA GLU A 50 21.65 2.75 2.07
C GLU A 50 20.73 1.83 1.22
N GLN A 51 21.19 1.45 0.02
CA GLN A 51 20.46 0.49 -0.82
C GLN A 51 20.35 -0.90 -0.16
N MET A 52 21.41 -1.37 0.52
CA MET A 52 21.35 -2.63 1.25
C MET A 52 20.40 -2.55 2.45
N ASP A 53 20.42 -1.45 3.18
CA ASP A 53 19.49 -1.21 4.30
C ASP A 53 18.04 -1.16 3.82
N ASP A 54 17.76 -0.57 2.65
CA ASP A 54 16.44 -0.58 2.07
C ASP A 54 15.99 -2.01 1.69
N ARG A 55 16.89 -2.81 1.13
CA ARG A 55 16.62 -4.24 0.83
C ARG A 55 16.33 -5.02 2.12
N LEU A 56 17.09 -4.80 3.18
CA LEU A 56 16.85 -5.45 4.48
C LEU A 56 15.51 -5.04 5.08
N ARG A 57 15.15 -3.76 5.02
CA ARG A 57 13.84 -3.28 5.48
C ARG A 57 12.69 -3.94 4.71
N ARG A 58 12.84 -4.14 3.41
CA ARG A 58 11.84 -4.83 2.57
C ARG A 58 11.73 -6.34 2.86
N CYS A 59 12.73 -6.96 3.45
CA CYS A 59 12.66 -8.34 3.93
C CYS A 59 11.75 -8.48 5.15
N HIS A 60 11.51 -7.39 5.88
CA HIS A 60 10.61 -7.38 7.02
C HIS A 60 9.23 -6.87 6.60
N ILE A 61 8.39 -7.82 6.18
CA ILE A 61 7.06 -7.50 5.64
C ILE A 61 6.09 -7.26 6.78
N VAL A 62 5.61 -6.02 6.90
CA VAL A 62 4.58 -5.62 7.86
C VAL A 62 3.27 -5.33 7.15
N ASN A 63 2.18 -5.66 7.81
CA ASN A 63 0.86 -5.35 7.29
C ASN A 63 0.56 -3.84 7.44
N PRO A 64 0.26 -3.10 6.35
CA PRO A 64 -0.01 -1.66 6.41
C PRO A 64 -1.39 -1.31 6.98
N THR A 65 -2.31 -2.27 7.02
CA THR A 65 -3.70 -2.05 7.45
C THR A 65 -4.11 -3.01 8.55
N ARG A 66 -4.97 -2.55 9.45
CA ARG A 66 -5.60 -3.44 10.43
C ARG A 66 -6.67 -4.28 9.73
N GLY A 67 -6.78 -5.55 10.11
CA GLY A 67 -7.78 -6.43 9.53
C GLY A 67 -7.59 -7.89 9.89
N THR A 68 -8.49 -8.71 9.38
CA THR A 68 -8.46 -10.16 9.55
C THR A 68 -7.80 -10.82 8.33
N VAL A 69 -6.91 -11.76 8.59
CA VAL A 69 -6.30 -12.57 7.53
C VAL A 69 -7.34 -13.53 6.98
N MET A 70 -7.75 -13.28 5.74
CA MET A 70 -8.76 -14.09 5.05
C MET A 70 -8.18 -15.34 4.42
N THR A 71 -7.01 -15.19 3.82
CA THR A 71 -6.31 -16.29 3.14
C THR A 71 -4.82 -16.12 3.33
N ARG A 72 -4.15 -17.20 3.62
CA ARG A 72 -2.71 -17.29 3.63
C ARG A 72 -2.26 -18.14 2.43
N TYR A 73 -1.50 -17.55 1.54
CA TYR A 73 -1.02 -18.22 0.32
C TYR A 73 0.30 -18.94 0.51
N VAL A 74 1.11 -18.49 1.47
CA VAL A 74 2.48 -18.97 1.71
C VAL A 74 2.65 -19.34 3.18
N ARG A 75 3.34 -20.44 3.44
CA ARG A 75 3.69 -20.91 4.79
C ARG A 75 5.12 -20.53 5.14
N ALA A 76 5.46 -20.62 6.41
CA ALA A 76 6.85 -20.47 6.85
C ALA A 76 7.73 -21.51 6.16
N ASN A 77 8.93 -21.10 5.75
CA ASN A 77 9.92 -21.90 5.02
C ASN A 77 9.56 -22.26 3.56
N GLU A 78 8.53 -21.64 2.98
CA GLU A 78 8.27 -21.73 1.55
C GLU A 78 8.99 -20.63 0.79
N MET A 79 9.50 -20.95 -0.40
CA MET A 79 10.10 -19.95 -1.28
C MET A 79 9.02 -19.09 -1.93
N THR A 80 9.27 -17.78 -1.98
CA THR A 80 8.38 -16.81 -2.62
C THR A 80 9.12 -16.06 -3.72
N ALA A 81 8.38 -15.71 -4.76
CA ALA A 81 8.88 -14.85 -5.83
C ALA A 81 8.46 -13.38 -5.61
N PRO A 82 9.22 -12.41 -6.12
CA PRO A 82 8.81 -11.01 -6.11
C PRO A 82 7.43 -10.83 -6.75
N GLY A 83 6.53 -10.10 -6.07
CA GLY A 83 5.16 -9.89 -6.54
C GLY A 83 4.15 -10.98 -6.15
N GLN A 84 4.57 -12.07 -5.55
CA GLN A 84 3.67 -13.10 -5.06
C GLN A 84 2.94 -12.64 -3.79
N PRO A 85 1.60 -12.73 -3.72
CA PRO A 85 0.86 -12.40 -2.52
C PRO A 85 1.15 -13.43 -1.41
N LEU A 86 1.43 -12.94 -0.20
CA LEU A 86 1.67 -13.80 0.96
C LEU A 86 0.37 -14.13 1.68
N TYR A 87 -0.49 -13.14 1.87
CA TYR A 87 -1.80 -13.29 2.49
C TYR A 87 -2.77 -12.19 2.03
N ARG A 88 -4.04 -12.48 2.18
CA ARG A 88 -5.13 -11.55 1.89
C ARG A 88 -5.74 -11.09 3.21
N ILE A 89 -5.80 -9.78 3.41
CA ILE A 89 -6.35 -9.16 4.61
C ILE A 89 -7.57 -8.34 4.23
N ALA A 90 -8.59 -8.37 5.07
CA ALA A 90 -9.77 -7.53 4.92
C ALA A 90 -10.17 -6.94 6.27
N ASP A 91 -10.63 -5.69 6.25
CA ASP A 91 -11.29 -5.09 7.39
C ASP A 91 -12.74 -5.59 7.42
N LEU A 92 -13.08 -6.33 8.47
CA LEU A 92 -14.40 -6.89 8.68
C LEU A 92 -15.26 -6.06 9.65
N SER A 93 -14.79 -4.91 10.09
CA SER A 93 -15.55 -4.00 10.97
C SER A 93 -16.80 -3.43 10.30
N GLN A 94 -16.79 -3.39 8.97
CA GLN A 94 -17.91 -2.99 8.13
C GLN A 94 -18.15 -4.05 7.07
N MET A 95 -19.41 -4.47 6.94
CA MET A 95 -19.82 -5.42 5.92
C MET A 95 -20.72 -4.75 4.87
N THR A 96 -20.66 -5.27 3.68
CA THR A 96 -21.55 -4.84 2.59
C THR A 96 -22.55 -5.94 2.29
N LEU A 97 -23.83 -5.67 2.53
CA LEU A 97 -24.94 -6.50 2.11
C LEU A 97 -25.34 -6.08 0.69
N ARG A 98 -25.36 -7.02 -0.25
CA ARG A 98 -25.90 -6.81 -1.60
C ARG A 98 -27.30 -7.40 -1.66
N VAL A 99 -28.27 -6.56 -1.91
CA VAL A 99 -29.68 -6.93 -2.06
C VAL A 99 -30.15 -6.58 -3.45
N TYR A 100 -31.21 -7.24 -3.89
CA TYR A 100 -31.82 -7.02 -5.18
C TYR A 100 -33.25 -6.54 -4.98
N ILE A 101 -33.61 -5.43 -5.63
CA ILE A 101 -34.93 -4.81 -5.56
C ILE A 101 -35.56 -4.78 -6.97
N THR A 102 -36.87 -4.81 -7.02
CA THR A 102 -37.62 -4.66 -8.27
C THR A 102 -37.66 -3.20 -8.74
N GLY A 103 -38.01 -2.98 -10.00
CA GLY A 103 -38.17 -1.63 -10.55
C GLY A 103 -39.21 -0.77 -9.80
N ASP A 104 -40.28 -1.37 -9.30
CA ASP A 104 -41.30 -0.69 -8.51
C ASP A 104 -40.73 -0.18 -7.16
N GLN A 105 -39.87 -0.96 -6.53
CA GLN A 105 -39.26 -0.60 -5.28
C GLN A 105 -38.15 0.47 -5.45
N LEU A 106 -37.55 0.58 -6.64
CA LEU A 106 -36.47 1.53 -6.92
C LEU A 106 -36.89 2.99 -6.66
N SER A 107 -38.17 3.33 -6.90
CA SER A 107 -38.68 4.68 -6.65
C SER A 107 -38.69 5.08 -5.17
N GLN A 108 -38.68 4.11 -4.26
CA GLN A 108 -38.74 4.29 -2.81
C GLN A 108 -37.34 4.31 -2.18
N VAL A 109 -36.29 4.01 -2.94
CA VAL A 109 -34.92 3.84 -2.44
C VAL A 109 -34.06 5.04 -2.83
N ARG A 110 -33.32 5.57 -1.85
CA ARG A 110 -32.42 6.71 -2.06
C ARG A 110 -31.02 6.43 -1.48
N LEU A 111 -30.03 7.02 -2.09
CA LEU A 111 -28.66 7.01 -1.54
C LEU A 111 -28.65 7.71 -0.17
N GLY A 112 -27.96 7.11 0.79
CA GLY A 112 -27.88 7.61 2.17
C GLY A 112 -29.06 7.21 3.05
N GLN A 113 -30.08 6.54 2.51
CA GLN A 113 -31.24 6.09 3.29
C GLN A 113 -30.83 5.02 4.29
N ARG A 114 -31.38 5.11 5.52
CA ARG A 114 -31.25 4.10 6.54
C ARG A 114 -32.29 3.01 6.33
N VAL A 115 -31.87 1.78 6.53
CA VAL A 115 -32.72 0.60 6.37
C VAL A 115 -32.47 -0.35 7.51
N ASN A 116 -33.50 -1.13 7.86
CA ASN A 116 -33.31 -2.24 8.78
C ASN A 116 -32.78 -3.44 8.03
N VAL A 117 -31.72 -4.02 8.52
CA VAL A 117 -31.10 -5.23 7.98
C VAL A 117 -31.42 -6.38 8.92
N PHE A 118 -32.00 -7.42 8.37
CA PHE A 118 -32.30 -8.66 9.09
C PHE A 118 -31.38 -9.74 8.57
N THR A 119 -30.72 -10.44 9.47
CA THR A 119 -29.85 -11.55 9.15
C THR A 119 -30.24 -12.77 9.95
N ASP A 120 -30.05 -13.94 9.34
CA ASP A 120 -30.34 -15.20 9.99
C ASP A 120 -29.43 -15.38 11.21
N SER A 121 -30.01 -15.77 12.35
CA SER A 121 -29.27 -16.06 13.58
C SER A 121 -28.53 -17.39 13.55
N GLY A 122 -28.73 -18.20 12.49
CA GLY A 122 -28.20 -19.56 12.38
C GLY A 122 -28.96 -20.58 13.27
N ASP A 123 -29.93 -20.13 14.05
CA ASP A 123 -30.78 -20.97 14.89
C ASP A 123 -32.25 -20.75 14.47
N PRO A 124 -32.95 -21.77 13.93
CA PRO A 124 -34.32 -21.63 13.46
C PRO A 124 -35.33 -21.18 14.53
N HIS A 125 -34.97 -21.33 15.81
CA HIS A 125 -35.82 -20.96 16.93
C HIS A 125 -35.51 -19.58 17.51
N LYS A 126 -34.49 -18.88 17.00
CA LYS A 126 -34.15 -17.52 17.42
C LYS A 126 -34.63 -16.49 16.39
N PRO A 127 -35.08 -15.32 16.86
CA PRO A 127 -35.47 -14.24 15.97
C PRO A 127 -34.25 -13.79 15.13
N MET A 128 -34.51 -13.31 13.92
CA MET A 128 -33.49 -12.67 13.08
C MET A 128 -32.86 -11.51 13.84
N HIS A 129 -31.53 -11.36 13.69
CA HIS A 129 -30.85 -10.18 14.19
C HIS A 129 -31.25 -8.98 13.34
N ARG A 130 -31.62 -7.89 14.02
CA ARG A 130 -31.96 -6.62 13.40
C ARG A 130 -30.88 -5.60 13.69
N ASP A 131 -30.29 -5.06 12.65
CA ASP A 131 -29.31 -4.00 12.70
C ASP A 131 -29.66 -2.89 11.71
N GLU A 132 -29.07 -1.71 11.90
CA GLU A 132 -29.27 -0.58 11.02
C GLU A 132 -28.19 -0.59 9.93
N GLY A 133 -28.59 -0.42 8.68
CA GLY A 133 -27.71 -0.26 7.53
C GLY A 133 -27.96 1.03 6.78
N VAL A 134 -26.97 1.45 5.98
CA VAL A 134 -27.09 2.65 5.14
C VAL A 134 -26.84 2.26 3.69
N ILE A 135 -27.76 2.65 2.81
CA ILE A 135 -27.64 2.46 1.37
C ILE A 135 -26.57 3.42 0.86
N PHE A 136 -25.50 2.89 0.27
CA PHE A 136 -24.42 3.71 -0.26
C PHE A 136 -24.20 3.57 -1.77
N TRP A 137 -24.86 2.59 -2.40
CA TRP A 137 -24.78 2.39 -3.83
C TRP A 137 -26.05 1.71 -4.38
N ILE A 138 -26.49 2.18 -5.52
CA ILE A 138 -27.63 1.64 -6.27
C ILE A 138 -27.13 1.43 -7.71
N SER A 139 -27.44 0.29 -8.32
CA SER A 139 -27.04 -0.02 -9.70
C SER A 139 -27.82 0.83 -10.69
N ASP A 140 -27.12 1.41 -11.67
CA ASP A 140 -27.72 2.12 -12.81
C ASP A 140 -28.23 1.16 -13.89
N ARG A 141 -27.91 -0.14 -13.75
CA ARG A 141 -28.28 -1.17 -14.72
C ARG A 141 -29.08 -2.26 -14.03
N ALA A 142 -30.13 -2.70 -14.71
CA ALA A 142 -30.88 -3.88 -14.32
C ALA A 142 -30.02 -5.14 -14.52
N GLU A 143 -30.10 -6.05 -13.58
CA GLU A 143 -29.48 -7.36 -13.62
C GLU A 143 -30.61 -8.42 -13.69
N PHE A 144 -30.32 -9.57 -14.27
CA PHE A 144 -31.23 -10.70 -14.17
C PHE A 144 -31.11 -11.33 -12.78
N THR A 145 -32.24 -11.75 -12.20
CA THR A 145 -32.20 -12.48 -10.94
C THR A 145 -31.27 -13.69 -11.06
N PRO A 146 -30.39 -13.97 -10.10
CA PRO A 146 -29.48 -15.10 -10.16
C PRO A 146 -30.17 -16.46 -9.95
N LYS A 147 -31.50 -16.55 -10.13
CA LYS A 147 -32.25 -17.80 -10.06
C LYS A 147 -32.09 -18.59 -11.36
N THR A 148 -31.73 -19.85 -11.26
CA THR A 148 -31.81 -20.83 -12.34
C THR A 148 -33.27 -21.00 -12.73
N ILE A 149 -33.66 -20.49 -13.89
CA ILE A 149 -35.02 -20.55 -14.45
C ILE A 149 -35.35 -22.03 -14.69
N ARG A 150 -36.38 -22.54 -14.03
CA ARG A 150 -36.88 -23.91 -14.20
C ARG A 150 -38.17 -24.04 -15.01
N THR A 151 -38.84 -22.94 -15.29
CA THR A 151 -40.13 -22.95 -16.02
C THR A 151 -40.24 -21.81 -17.01
N ARG A 152 -41.00 -22.05 -18.12
CA ARG A 152 -41.23 -21.11 -19.22
C ARG A 152 -42.01 -19.85 -18.84
N ASP A 153 -42.68 -19.86 -17.71
CA ASP A 153 -43.56 -18.78 -17.27
C ASP A 153 -42.95 -17.83 -16.24
N GLU A 154 -41.79 -18.13 -15.70
CA GLU A 154 -41.04 -17.19 -14.88
C GLU A 154 -40.23 -16.26 -15.80
N ARG A 155 -40.85 -15.15 -16.21
CA ARG A 155 -40.13 -14.02 -16.81
C ARG A 155 -39.00 -13.64 -15.86
N ALA A 156 -37.78 -13.61 -16.35
CA ALA A 156 -36.62 -13.11 -15.60
C ALA A 156 -36.95 -11.68 -15.16
N ASP A 157 -37.30 -11.51 -13.89
CA ASP A 157 -37.58 -10.20 -13.35
C ASP A 157 -36.28 -9.41 -13.34
N LEU A 158 -36.31 -8.27 -14.02
CA LEU A 158 -35.19 -7.31 -13.97
C LEU A 158 -35.15 -6.71 -12.58
N VAL A 159 -34.00 -6.86 -11.92
CA VAL A 159 -33.78 -6.36 -10.59
C VAL A 159 -32.60 -5.40 -10.58
N TYR A 160 -32.60 -4.50 -9.62
CA TYR A 160 -31.52 -3.56 -9.40
C TYR A 160 -30.75 -3.96 -8.15
N ALA A 161 -29.43 -4.05 -8.28
CA ALA A 161 -28.57 -4.33 -7.13
C ALA A 161 -28.39 -3.08 -6.27
N VAL A 162 -28.57 -3.22 -4.97
CA VAL A 162 -28.36 -2.18 -3.97
C VAL A 162 -27.33 -2.68 -2.97
N LYS A 163 -26.39 -1.83 -2.59
CA LYS A 163 -25.40 -2.14 -1.57
C LYS A 163 -25.67 -1.35 -0.30
N VAL A 164 -25.82 -2.07 0.78
CA VAL A 164 -26.08 -1.54 2.11
C VAL A 164 -24.85 -1.78 2.98
N ARG A 165 -24.38 -0.75 3.63
CA ARG A 165 -23.27 -0.82 4.58
C ARG A 165 -23.82 -1.10 5.97
N VAL A 166 -23.30 -2.12 6.62
CA VAL A 166 -23.69 -2.55 7.97
C VAL A 166 -22.46 -2.59 8.86
N GLN A 167 -22.54 -2.07 10.06
CA GLN A 167 -21.46 -2.14 11.04
C GLN A 167 -21.35 -3.55 11.62
N ASN A 168 -20.13 -4.04 11.80
CA ASN A 168 -19.86 -5.39 12.31
C ASN A 168 -18.78 -5.38 13.41
N PRO A 169 -18.93 -4.61 14.50
CA PRO A 169 -17.89 -4.47 15.50
C PRO A 169 -17.58 -5.79 16.23
N GLU A 170 -18.57 -6.63 16.40
CA GLU A 170 -18.43 -7.93 17.08
C GLU A 170 -18.02 -9.08 16.14
N GLY A 171 -17.83 -8.81 14.84
CA GLY A 171 -17.51 -9.84 13.86
C GLY A 171 -18.62 -10.88 13.66
N ARG A 172 -19.87 -10.50 13.95
CA ARG A 172 -21.05 -11.35 13.87
C ARG A 172 -21.35 -11.74 12.42
N TYR A 173 -21.27 -10.76 11.52
CA TYR A 173 -21.53 -11.00 10.09
C TYR A 173 -20.33 -11.66 9.44
N LYS A 174 -20.61 -12.69 8.65
CA LYS A 174 -19.63 -13.44 7.87
C LYS A 174 -19.92 -13.31 6.40
N MET A 175 -18.90 -13.43 5.56
CA MET A 175 -19.10 -13.47 4.12
C MET A 175 -19.91 -14.69 3.72
N GLY A 176 -20.89 -14.49 2.82
CA GLY A 176 -21.80 -15.53 2.37
C GLY A 176 -23.05 -15.72 3.23
N MET A 177 -23.23 -14.93 4.31
CA MET A 177 -24.51 -14.93 5.06
C MET A 177 -25.60 -14.27 4.24
N TYR A 178 -26.81 -14.79 4.38
CA TYR A 178 -28.04 -14.21 3.82
C TYR A 178 -28.55 -13.10 4.73
N GLY A 179 -29.14 -12.08 4.10
CA GLY A 179 -29.78 -10.98 4.81
C GLY A 179 -30.89 -10.36 3.97
N GLU A 180 -31.86 -9.82 4.66
CA GLU A 180 -33.01 -9.12 4.11
C GLU A 180 -33.01 -7.67 4.57
N ILE A 181 -33.63 -6.78 3.79
CA ILE A 181 -33.81 -5.40 4.21
C ILE A 181 -35.29 -5.02 4.22
N THR A 182 -35.65 -4.16 5.16
CA THR A 182 -36.94 -3.44 5.11
C THR A 182 -36.68 -1.95 5.10
N PHE A 183 -37.37 -1.28 4.20
CA PHE A 183 -37.35 0.19 4.13
C PHE A 183 -38.12 0.78 5.33
N GLN A 184 -37.59 1.84 5.88
CA GLN A 184 -38.28 2.63 6.92
C GLN A 184 -39.15 3.69 6.27
#